data_b17d8a54cd4bb487c859d626de48b527
#
_entry.id   b17d8a54cd4bb487c859d626de48b527
#
_cell.length_a   1.000
_cell.length_b   1.000
_cell.length_c   1.000
_cell.angle_alpha   90.00
_cell.angle_beta   90.00
_cell.angle_gamma   90.00
#
_symmetry.space_group_name_H-M   'P 1'
#
loop_
_entity.id
_entity.type
_entity.pdbx_description
1 polymer ?
#
loop_
_entity_poly.entity_id
_entity_poly.type
_entity_poly.pdbx_seq_one_letter_code
_entity_poly.pdbx_strand_id
1 'polypeptide(L)'
;MTVTSHPPVELISFLESLQEPHILCDRHYRILAANEAYRAKWAGQQQIVGRTCYEVSHRYAAPCDQSGESCPLLLSLRSGQRERVVHLHHTPLGERFENIELTPIRDAAGDLAYFIERIDPLPVAHRDTDAHGLVGRSPTFLAMMALV
;
A
#
# COMPACT_ATOMS: atom_id res chain seq x y z
N MET A 1 18.70 -23.14 -3.22
CA MET A 1 19.42 -22.24 -2.33
C MET A 1 18.66 -20.92 -2.28
N THR A 2 18.07 -20.66 -1.13
CA THR A 2 17.32 -19.42 -0.94
C THR A 2 18.32 -18.32 -0.63
N VAL A 3 18.59 -17.50 -1.62
CA VAL A 3 19.35 -16.29 -1.38
C VAL A 3 18.37 -15.33 -0.71
N THR A 4 18.57 -15.08 0.56
CA THR A 4 17.82 -14.01 1.21
C THR A 4 18.40 -12.72 0.65
N SER A 5 17.77 -12.23 -0.38
CA SER A 5 18.18 -11.01 -1.03
C SER A 5 17.74 -9.85 -0.18
N HIS A 6 18.68 -9.20 0.48
CA HIS A 6 18.40 -7.93 1.14
C HIS A 6 18.19 -6.86 0.09
N PRO A 7 17.20 -5.99 0.27
CA PRO A 7 17.01 -4.90 -0.68
C PRO A 7 18.21 -3.96 -0.67
N PRO A 8 18.52 -3.35 -1.81
CA PRO A 8 19.63 -2.40 -1.89
C PRO A 8 19.47 -1.25 -0.92
N VAL A 9 20.56 -0.84 -0.31
CA VAL A 9 20.56 0.29 0.63
C VAL A 9 20.03 1.56 -0.02
N GLU A 10 20.36 1.77 -1.28
CA GLU A 10 19.93 2.94 -2.02
C GLU A 10 18.41 2.99 -2.14
N LEU A 11 17.77 1.83 -2.32
CA LEU A 11 16.32 1.76 -2.41
C LEU A 11 15.68 2.09 -1.07
N ILE A 12 16.24 1.58 0.02
CA ILE A 12 15.74 1.88 1.36
C ILE A 12 15.88 3.38 1.65
N SER A 13 17.03 3.96 1.29
CA SER A 13 17.28 5.38 1.47
C SER A 13 16.29 6.22 0.66
N PHE A 14 16.00 5.80 -0.56
CA PHE A 14 15.02 6.48 -1.41
C PHE A 14 13.64 6.49 -0.73
N LEU A 15 13.21 5.34 -0.21
CA LEU A 15 11.91 5.26 0.46
C LEU A 15 11.84 6.17 1.68
N GLU A 16 12.93 6.26 2.45
CA GLU A 16 12.96 7.14 3.62
C GLU A 16 12.83 8.62 3.25
N SER A 17 13.20 8.99 2.03
CA SER A 17 13.10 10.38 1.58
C SER A 17 11.68 10.78 1.18
N LEU A 18 10.77 9.83 1.07
CA LEU A 18 9.41 10.10 0.62
C LEU A 18 8.53 10.46 1.81
N GLN A 19 7.58 11.38 1.56
CA GLN A 19 6.73 11.90 2.62
C GLN A 19 5.48 11.05 2.85
N GLU A 20 5.02 10.36 1.84
CA GLU A 20 3.87 9.48 1.94
C GLU A 20 4.29 8.12 2.49
N PRO A 21 3.38 7.39 3.15
CA PRO A 21 3.70 6.06 3.63
C PRO A 21 4.08 5.11 2.49
N HIS A 22 5.22 4.46 2.63
CA HIS A 22 5.71 3.48 1.66
C HIS A 22 6.28 2.28 2.39
N ILE A 23 6.04 1.11 1.82
CA ILE A 23 6.71 -0.11 2.24
C ILE A 23 7.30 -0.80 1.03
N LEU A 24 8.32 -1.60 1.29
CA LEU A 24 8.92 -2.50 0.31
C LEU A 24 8.60 -3.91 0.73
N CYS A 25 7.98 -4.67 -0.15
CA CYS A 25 7.59 -6.05 0.12
C CYS A 25 8.26 -7.00 -0.84
N ASP A 26 8.39 -8.26 -0.43
CA ASP A 26 8.77 -9.33 -1.34
C ASP A 26 7.49 -9.96 -1.91
N ARG A 27 7.68 -10.99 -2.74
CA ARG A 27 6.56 -11.68 -3.41
C ARG A 27 5.73 -12.54 -2.45
N HIS A 28 6.17 -12.66 -1.20
CA HIS A 28 5.47 -13.44 -0.17
C HIS A 28 4.77 -12.53 0.82
N TYR A 29 4.50 -11.28 0.43
CA TYR A 29 3.78 -10.28 1.24
C TYR A 29 4.58 -9.80 2.46
N ARG A 30 5.86 -10.15 2.59
CA ARG A 30 6.63 -9.74 3.75
C ARG A 30 7.21 -8.36 3.54
N ILE A 31 7.11 -7.54 4.58
CA ILE A 31 7.67 -6.21 4.59
C ILE A 31 9.18 -6.30 4.80
N LEU A 32 9.93 -5.78 3.86
CA LEU A 32 11.39 -5.77 3.92
C LEU A 32 11.91 -4.42 4.41
N ALA A 33 11.16 -3.36 4.19
CA ALA A 33 11.50 -2.02 4.65
C ALA A 33 10.25 -1.17 4.67
N ALA A 34 10.25 -0.15 5.52
CA ALA A 34 9.15 0.81 5.61
C ALA A 34 9.76 2.16 5.91
N ASN A 35 9.17 3.22 5.35
CA ASN A 35 9.64 4.55 5.65
C ASN A 35 9.01 5.10 6.94
N GLU A 36 9.50 6.25 7.38
CA GLU A 36 9.03 6.87 8.61
C GLU A 36 7.53 7.14 8.59
N ALA A 37 7.02 7.61 7.47
CA ALA A 37 5.59 7.91 7.34
C ALA A 37 4.72 6.67 7.58
N TYR A 38 5.15 5.52 7.07
CA TYR A 38 4.43 4.29 7.28
C TYR A 38 4.53 3.83 8.74
N ARG A 39 5.74 3.87 9.29
CA ARG A 39 5.94 3.46 10.67
C ARG A 39 5.12 4.29 11.64
N ALA A 40 5.05 5.59 11.40
CA ALA A 40 4.27 6.49 12.24
C ALA A 40 2.79 6.17 12.22
N LYS A 41 2.31 5.65 11.10
CA LYS A 41 0.88 5.40 10.92
C LYS A 41 0.45 4.00 11.38
N TRP A 42 1.27 2.99 11.19
CA TRP A 42 0.87 1.61 11.45
C TRP A 42 1.70 0.87 12.48
N ALA A 43 2.96 1.21 12.64
CA ALA A 43 3.85 0.41 13.47
C ALA A 43 3.86 0.81 14.94
N GLY A 44 3.70 2.09 15.22
CA GLY A 44 3.95 2.58 16.56
C GLY A 44 5.39 2.26 16.95
N GLN A 45 5.56 1.49 18.02
CA GLN A 45 6.88 1.06 18.46
C GLN A 45 7.18 -0.39 18.09
N GLN A 46 6.30 -1.02 17.31
CA GLN A 46 6.46 -2.42 16.97
C GLN A 46 7.39 -2.61 15.78
N GLN A 47 8.08 -3.73 15.81
CA GLN A 47 8.89 -4.16 14.68
C GLN A 47 7.97 -4.67 13.58
N ILE A 48 8.07 -4.11 12.38
CA ILE A 48 7.21 -4.53 11.28
C ILE A 48 7.95 -5.24 10.15
N VAL A 49 9.26 -5.06 10.06
CA VAL A 49 10.05 -5.75 9.05
C VAL A 49 9.99 -7.25 9.32
N GLY A 50 9.69 -8.03 8.29
CA GLY A 50 9.51 -9.46 8.40
C GLY A 50 8.07 -9.90 8.60
N ARG A 51 7.17 -8.98 8.95
CA ARG A 51 5.75 -9.27 9.07
C ARG A 51 5.08 -9.05 7.72
N THR A 52 3.89 -9.56 7.55
CA THR A 52 3.19 -9.42 6.27
C THR A 52 2.44 -8.09 6.20
N CYS A 53 2.31 -7.57 4.99
CA CYS A 53 1.63 -6.29 4.78
C CYS A 53 0.15 -6.37 5.18
N TYR A 54 -0.52 -7.47 4.90
CA TYR A 54 -1.93 -7.60 5.24
C TYR A 54 -2.15 -7.66 6.74
N GLU A 55 -1.19 -8.18 7.50
CA GLU A 55 -1.28 -8.23 8.95
C GLU A 55 -1.10 -6.83 9.55
N VAL A 56 -0.12 -6.10 9.08
CA VAL A 56 0.21 -4.79 9.63
C VAL A 56 -0.76 -3.71 9.19
N SER A 57 -1.02 -3.63 7.88
CA SER A 57 -1.87 -2.55 7.35
C SER A 57 -3.36 -2.79 7.54
N HIS A 58 -3.78 -4.04 7.49
CA HIS A 58 -5.21 -4.38 7.45
C HIS A 58 -5.69 -5.19 8.63
N ARG A 59 -4.78 -5.74 9.43
CA ARG A 59 -5.09 -6.65 10.53
C ARG A 59 -5.80 -7.91 10.04
N TYR A 60 -5.45 -8.36 8.85
CA TYR A 60 -5.98 -9.61 8.30
C TYR A 60 -5.04 -10.75 8.63
N ALA A 61 -5.60 -11.96 8.77
CA ALA A 61 -4.83 -13.18 8.98
C ALA A 61 -4.40 -13.82 7.66
N ALA A 62 -4.90 -13.31 6.54
CA ALA A 62 -4.63 -13.84 5.21
C ALA A 62 -4.55 -12.68 4.22
N PRO A 63 -3.97 -12.88 3.03
CA PRO A 63 -3.87 -11.82 2.03
C PRO A 63 -5.22 -11.17 1.73
N CYS A 64 -5.16 -9.92 1.27
CA CYS A 64 -6.36 -9.10 1.06
C CYS A 64 -7.38 -9.76 0.14
N ASP A 65 -6.91 -10.44 -0.91
CA ASP A 65 -7.80 -11.12 -1.84
C ASP A 65 -8.55 -12.28 -1.20
N GLN A 66 -8.03 -12.82 -0.12
CA GLN A 66 -8.69 -13.87 0.65
C GLN A 66 -9.50 -13.29 1.82
N SER A 67 -9.45 -11.99 1.99
CA SER A 67 -10.12 -11.28 3.08
C SER A 67 -11.20 -10.32 2.58
N GLY A 68 -11.59 -10.46 1.33
CA GLY A 68 -12.70 -9.71 0.75
C GLY A 68 -12.32 -8.43 0.03
N GLU A 69 -11.04 -8.16 -0.15
CA GLU A 69 -10.57 -6.98 -0.87
C GLU A 69 -9.61 -7.35 -1.99
N SER A 70 -9.47 -6.47 -2.98
CA SER A 70 -8.49 -6.68 -4.04
C SER A 70 -7.09 -6.51 -3.48
N CYS A 71 -6.17 -7.36 -3.89
CA CYS A 71 -4.78 -7.29 -3.45
C CYS A 71 -3.92 -6.76 -4.59
N PRO A 72 -3.34 -5.55 -4.45
CA PRO A 72 -2.53 -5.00 -5.53
C PRO A 72 -1.26 -5.81 -5.78
N LEU A 73 -0.72 -6.44 -4.74
CA LEU A 73 0.48 -7.26 -4.90
C LEU A 73 0.18 -8.50 -5.76
N LEU A 74 -0.93 -9.16 -5.50
CA LEU A 74 -1.35 -10.30 -6.30
C LEU A 74 -1.60 -9.88 -7.74
N LEU A 75 -2.28 -8.75 -7.93
CA LEU A 75 -2.55 -8.24 -9.27
C LEU A 75 -1.24 -7.95 -10.00
N SER A 76 -0.27 -7.33 -9.33
CA SER A 76 1.01 -7.01 -9.94
C SER A 76 1.85 -8.25 -10.22
N LEU A 77 1.76 -9.26 -9.36
CA LEU A 77 2.42 -10.55 -9.62
C LEU A 77 1.91 -11.19 -10.91
N ARG A 78 0.63 -11.04 -11.18
CA ARG A 78 0.02 -11.61 -12.38
C ARG A 78 0.26 -10.77 -13.63
N SER A 79 0.17 -9.45 -13.50
CA SER A 79 0.26 -8.56 -14.66
C SER A 79 1.70 -8.17 -14.97
N GLY A 80 2.59 -8.19 -13.98
CA GLY A 80 3.93 -7.66 -14.12
C GLY A 80 3.97 -6.15 -14.21
N GLN A 81 2.86 -5.48 -13.92
CA GLN A 81 2.68 -4.04 -14.08
C GLN A 81 2.38 -3.37 -12.76
N ARG A 82 2.48 -2.04 -12.76
CA ARG A 82 1.98 -1.25 -11.64
C ARG A 82 0.49 -1.46 -11.50
N GLU A 83 0.02 -1.62 -10.27
CA GLU A 83 -1.39 -1.80 -9.98
C GLU A 83 -1.84 -0.81 -8.93
N ARG A 84 -3.11 -0.45 -8.98
CA ARG A 84 -3.69 0.52 -8.07
C ARG A 84 -5.06 0.03 -7.63
N VAL A 85 -5.29 0.06 -6.32
CA VAL A 85 -6.59 -0.33 -5.75
C VAL A 85 -6.97 0.65 -4.66
N VAL A 86 -8.25 0.64 -4.28
CA VAL A 86 -8.73 1.39 -3.13
C VAL A 86 -9.04 0.38 -2.04
N HIS A 87 -8.45 0.60 -0.88
CA HIS A 87 -8.62 -0.30 0.27
C HIS A 87 -9.23 0.44 1.45
N LEU A 88 -9.91 -0.32 2.29
CA LEU A 88 -10.34 0.13 3.60
C LEU A 88 -9.25 -0.25 4.60
N HIS A 89 -8.59 0.73 5.17
CA HIS A 89 -7.54 0.50 6.15
C HIS A 89 -8.02 0.78 7.56
N HIS A 90 -7.55 -0.03 8.50
CA HIS A 90 -7.79 0.20 9.92
C HIS A 90 -6.62 0.99 10.48
N THR A 91 -6.85 2.24 10.84
CA THR A 91 -5.82 3.10 11.42
C THR A 91 -6.16 3.40 12.87
N PRO A 92 -5.21 3.93 13.64
CA PRO A 92 -5.50 4.35 15.02
C PRO A 92 -6.60 5.39 15.11
N LEU A 93 -6.87 6.11 14.02
CA LEU A 93 -7.92 7.13 13.99
C LEU A 93 -9.24 6.58 13.44
N GLY A 94 -9.33 5.27 13.20
CA GLY A 94 -10.52 4.64 12.67
C GLY A 94 -10.30 4.12 11.26
N GLU A 95 -11.38 3.73 10.61
CA GLU A 95 -11.32 3.19 9.26
C GLU A 95 -11.20 4.30 8.25
N ARG A 96 -10.35 4.09 7.22
CA ARG A 96 -10.12 5.05 6.14
C ARG A 96 -10.04 4.32 4.83
N PHE A 97 -10.60 4.93 3.79
CA PHE A 97 -10.36 4.47 2.44
C PHE A 97 -9.05 5.07 1.96
N GLU A 98 -8.22 4.25 1.36
CA GLU A 98 -6.91 4.68 0.92
C GLU A 98 -6.63 4.14 -0.48
N ASN A 99 -5.94 4.95 -1.27
CA ASN A 99 -5.49 4.57 -2.59
C ASN A 99 -4.14 3.91 -2.44
N ILE A 100 -4.05 2.66 -2.89
CA ILE A 100 -2.82 1.88 -2.80
C ILE A 100 -2.25 1.74 -4.19
N GLU A 101 -1.03 2.22 -4.38
CA GLU A 101 -0.31 2.06 -5.63
C GLU A 101 0.87 1.14 -5.39
N LEU A 102 0.95 0.08 -6.18
CA LEU A 102 2.02 -0.87 -6.05
C LEU A 102 2.83 -0.91 -7.33
N THR A 103 4.14 -0.73 -7.19
CA THR A 103 5.08 -0.70 -8.30
C THR A 103 6.04 -1.89 -8.17
N PRO A 104 6.07 -2.77 -9.17
CA PRO A 104 7.00 -3.90 -9.14
C PRO A 104 8.41 -3.44 -9.49
N ILE A 105 9.40 -4.04 -8.84
CA ILE A 105 10.81 -3.81 -9.09
C ILE A 105 11.40 -5.11 -9.59
N ARG A 106 12.05 -5.05 -10.74
CA ARG A 106 12.68 -6.23 -11.33
C ARG A 106 14.17 -6.27 -11.00
N ASP A 107 14.68 -7.47 -10.84
CA ASP A 107 16.12 -7.67 -10.65
C ASP A 107 16.84 -7.63 -12.00
N ALA A 108 18.15 -7.86 -11.96
CA ALA A 108 18.97 -7.80 -13.16
C ALA A 108 18.58 -8.88 -14.20
N ALA A 109 17.96 -9.96 -13.75
CA ALA A 109 17.51 -11.02 -14.65
C ALA A 109 16.12 -10.72 -15.24
N GLY A 110 15.48 -9.63 -14.81
CA GLY A 110 14.16 -9.26 -15.28
C GLY A 110 13.01 -9.86 -14.49
N ASP A 111 13.32 -10.58 -13.41
CA ASP A 111 12.30 -11.20 -12.58
C ASP A 111 11.76 -10.21 -11.53
N LEU A 112 10.50 -10.39 -11.16
CA LEU A 112 9.88 -9.56 -10.14
C LEU A 112 10.51 -9.89 -8.78
N ALA A 113 11.25 -8.93 -8.24
CA ALA A 113 12.01 -9.12 -7.01
C ALA A 113 11.36 -8.45 -5.80
N TYR A 114 10.92 -7.22 -5.97
CA TYR A 114 10.36 -6.42 -4.89
C TYR A 114 9.14 -5.67 -5.38
N PHE A 115 8.37 -5.17 -4.41
CA PHE A 115 7.17 -4.39 -4.70
C PHE A 115 7.15 -3.20 -3.75
N ILE A 116 7.07 -2.00 -4.32
CA ILE A 116 6.93 -0.77 -3.52
C ILE A 116 5.45 -0.44 -3.45
N GLU A 117 4.94 -0.36 -2.24
CA GLU A 117 3.55 0.02 -2.01
C GLU A 117 3.52 1.43 -1.44
N ARG A 118 2.79 2.30 -2.12
CA ARG A 118 2.52 3.66 -1.67
C ARG A 118 1.08 3.75 -1.25
N ILE A 119 0.86 4.33 -0.08
CA ILE A 119 -0.48 4.45 0.49
C ILE A 119 -0.83 5.91 0.63
N ASP A 120 -1.84 6.35 -0.12
CA ASP A 120 -2.33 7.72 -0.06
C ASP A 120 -3.73 7.71 0.53
N PRO A 121 -3.98 8.50 1.58
CA PRO A 121 -5.36 8.65 2.05
C PRO A 121 -6.17 9.31 0.95
N LEU A 122 -7.35 8.77 0.68
CA LEU A 122 -8.27 9.45 -0.20
C LEU A 122 -8.76 10.70 0.51
N PRO A 123 -8.85 11.82 -0.21
CA PRO A 123 -9.36 13.04 0.41
C PRO A 123 -10.75 12.77 0.90
N VAL A 124 -10.88 12.66 2.21
CA VAL A 124 -12.16 12.37 2.83
C VAL A 124 -12.86 13.69 3.09
N ALA A 125 -12.93 14.46 2.06
CA ALA A 125 -13.64 15.72 2.15
C ALA A 125 -15.14 15.50 2.24
N HIS A 126 -15.56 14.29 2.06
CA HIS A 126 -16.97 13.96 2.05
C HIS A 126 -17.70 14.45 3.27
N ARG A 127 -17.04 14.50 4.42
CA ARG A 127 -17.71 14.96 5.61
C ARG A 127 -18.09 16.40 5.54
N ASP A 128 -17.15 17.20 5.13
CA ASP A 128 -17.36 18.63 5.10
C ASP A 128 -18.28 19.01 3.99
N THR A 129 -18.21 18.27 2.93
CA THR A 129 -19.03 18.53 1.78
C THR A 129 -20.37 17.90 1.90
N ASP A 130 -20.52 16.95 2.78
CA ASP A 130 -21.82 16.37 3.05
C ASP A 130 -22.81 17.44 3.47
N ALA A 131 -22.35 18.39 4.25
CA ALA A 131 -23.16 19.50 4.65
C ALA A 131 -23.68 20.26 3.43
N HIS A 132 -22.92 20.27 2.37
CA HIS A 132 -23.26 20.96 1.14
C HIS A 132 -23.65 20.01 0.03
N GLY A 133 -23.36 18.75 0.19
CA GLY A 133 -23.67 17.75 -0.81
C GLY A 133 -22.95 17.95 -2.12
N LEU A 134 -21.90 18.74 -2.13
CA LEU A 134 -21.25 19.10 -3.39
C LEU A 134 -20.38 17.99 -3.94
N VAL A 135 -19.52 17.45 -3.11
CA VAL A 135 -18.58 16.45 -3.57
C VAL A 135 -19.30 15.15 -3.89
N GLY A 136 -20.21 14.76 -3.03
CA GLY A 136 -20.94 13.52 -3.25
C GLY A 136 -21.75 13.54 -4.54
N ARG A 137 -22.06 14.72 -5.05
CA ARG A 137 -22.84 14.86 -6.27
C ARG A 137 -22.01 15.12 -7.49
N SER A 138 -20.73 15.35 -7.32
CA SER A 138 -19.88 15.66 -8.45
C SER A 138 -19.69 14.44 -9.35
N PRO A 139 -20.14 14.45 -10.58
CA PRO A 139 -19.87 13.34 -11.48
C PRO A 139 -18.38 13.16 -11.71
N THR A 140 -17.64 14.26 -11.72
CA THR A 140 -16.20 14.20 -11.91
C THR A 140 -15.53 13.44 -10.76
N PHE A 141 -15.96 13.73 -9.54
CA PHE A 141 -15.42 13.05 -8.38
C PHE A 141 -15.69 11.54 -8.44
N LEU A 142 -16.93 11.18 -8.76
CA LEU A 142 -17.29 9.77 -8.87
C LEU A 142 -16.53 9.09 -9.99
N ALA A 143 -16.33 9.79 -11.11
CA ALA A 143 -15.56 9.25 -12.23
C ALA A 143 -14.13 9.01 -11.83
N MET A 144 -13.53 9.91 -11.06
CA MET A 144 -12.16 9.73 -10.57
C MET A 144 -12.06 8.52 -9.66
N MET A 145 -13.04 8.33 -8.79
CA MET A 145 -13.07 7.17 -7.92
C MET A 145 -13.16 5.88 -8.73
N ALA A 146 -13.93 5.90 -9.81
CA ALA A 146 -14.10 4.72 -10.64
C ALA A 146 -12.85 4.38 -11.46
N LEU A 147 -12.02 5.37 -11.76
CA LEU A 147 -10.81 5.17 -12.54
C LEU A 147 -9.62 4.72 -11.72
N VAL A 148 -9.72 4.76 -10.43
CA VAL A 148 -8.60 4.40 -9.53
C VAL A 148 -8.58 2.90 -9.21
#